data_d399bbae9af4c4dee00379edcc6ef734
#
_entry.id   d399bbae9af4c4dee00379edcc6ef734
#
_cell.length_a   1.000
_cell.length_b   1.000
_cell.length_c   1.000
_cell.angle_alpha   90.00
_cell.angle_beta   90.00
_cell.angle_gamma   90.00
#
_symmetry.space_group_name_H-M   'P 1'
#
loop_
_entity.id
_entity.type
_entity.pdbx_description
1 polymer ?
#
loop_
_entity_poly.entity_id
_entity_poly.type
_entity_poly.pdbx_seq_one_letter_code
_entity_poly.pdbx_strand_id
1 'polypeptide(L)'
;MLFELKPKRRRIDLFDREREFEEVLEAFKKYPVILSTGLRRVGKSSLIRVSIEESKFPSIELDGRLLYMNSSGNIKKMHLIQQIERELTNFSSTEKLLRSLKTLSGISFEGNSISLNWKEVDILSLIERLERFANRRKTFVILFFDEAQYFRHYGSRGGNDLLALFSYVYDNFERIRIVLTGSEVGLLHDFLAVDDYNSPLYGRVLKEIRLQPFSKELSTLFLKKGFEEIGIEPDFNFEKVVEVLGGLPGYLIQFGIKYSETHNFDLAMQETLKTISGMIKGELEELDRKSRRYIKVLKYIASGADTWSKIKRMFIVNNDVISDSRLYDLLNNLEKMCWTSKEKGEKTLYKITDPVVKKVLRG
;
A
#
# COMPACT_ATOMS: atom_id res chain seq x y z
N MET A 1 6.34 -19.32 -5.91
CA MET A 1 5.54 -19.40 -7.16
C MET A 1 5.05 -18.02 -7.57
N LEU A 2 5.06 -17.73 -8.87
CA LEU A 2 4.56 -16.45 -9.38
C LEU A 2 3.05 -16.31 -9.16
N PHE A 3 2.27 -17.35 -9.46
CA PHE A 3 0.82 -17.38 -9.26
C PHE A 3 0.45 -17.78 -7.83
N GLU A 4 0.68 -16.87 -6.89
CA GLU A 4 0.31 -17.00 -5.48
C GLU A 4 -0.36 -15.71 -5.00
N LEU A 5 -1.52 -15.82 -4.35
CA LEU A 5 -2.34 -14.67 -3.91
C LEU A 5 -1.71 -13.90 -2.74
N LYS A 6 -0.93 -14.58 -1.91
CA LYS A 6 -0.29 -13.95 -0.75
C LYS A 6 0.85 -13.00 -1.20
N PRO A 7 1.10 -11.92 -0.48
CA PRO A 7 2.29 -11.10 -0.73
C PRO A 7 3.56 -11.93 -0.67
N LYS A 8 4.46 -11.70 -1.63
CA LYS A 8 5.72 -12.45 -1.74
C LYS A 8 6.62 -12.17 -0.54
N ARG A 9 7.38 -13.20 -0.13
CA ARG A 9 8.41 -13.10 0.91
C ARG A 9 9.78 -13.57 0.44
N ARG A 10 9.85 -14.38 -0.63
CA ARG A 10 11.13 -14.88 -1.17
C ARG A 10 11.51 -14.11 -2.42
N ARG A 11 12.79 -13.84 -2.56
CA ARG A 11 13.36 -13.11 -3.71
C ARG A 11 13.01 -13.77 -5.05
N ILE A 12 13.06 -15.10 -5.12
CA ILE A 12 12.75 -15.87 -6.32
C ILE A 12 11.30 -15.71 -6.81
N ASP A 13 10.38 -15.35 -5.91
CA ASP A 13 8.96 -15.15 -6.24
C ASP A 13 8.66 -13.70 -6.64
N LEU A 14 9.63 -12.79 -6.53
CA LEU A 14 9.48 -11.38 -6.91
C LEU A 14 9.95 -11.20 -8.35
N PHE A 15 9.00 -11.00 -9.27
CA PHE A 15 9.26 -10.86 -10.69
C PHE A 15 9.54 -9.41 -11.08
N ASP A 16 10.60 -9.20 -11.86
CA ASP A 16 10.96 -7.92 -12.52
C ASP A 16 10.87 -6.69 -11.59
N ARG A 17 11.58 -6.76 -10.48
CA ARG A 17 11.71 -5.66 -9.51
C ARG A 17 13.14 -5.53 -9.00
N GLU A 18 14.11 -5.95 -9.82
CA GLU A 18 15.53 -5.95 -9.46
C GLU A 18 15.98 -4.55 -9.05
N ARG A 19 15.65 -3.56 -9.87
CA ARG A 19 16.05 -2.18 -9.65
C ARG A 19 15.44 -1.63 -8.35
N GLU A 20 14.12 -1.76 -8.20
CA GLU A 20 13.42 -1.26 -7.01
C GLU A 20 13.84 -2.02 -5.76
N PHE A 21 14.12 -3.32 -5.87
CA PHE A 21 14.62 -4.15 -4.78
C PHE A 21 16.00 -3.68 -4.28
N GLU A 22 16.97 -3.48 -5.18
CA GLU A 22 18.29 -2.95 -4.82
C GLU A 22 18.17 -1.54 -4.23
N GLU A 23 17.30 -0.72 -4.80
CA GLU A 23 17.02 0.63 -4.30
C GLU A 23 16.48 0.63 -2.87
N VAL A 24 15.59 -0.33 -2.52
CA VAL A 24 15.10 -0.52 -1.14
C VAL A 24 16.23 -0.95 -0.21
N LEU A 25 17.06 -1.94 -0.60
CA LEU A 25 18.17 -2.42 0.24
C LEU A 25 19.19 -1.32 0.52
N GLU A 26 19.50 -0.48 -0.48
CA GLU A 26 20.34 0.69 -0.28
C GLU A 26 19.67 1.75 0.60
N ALA A 27 18.38 1.97 0.41
CA ALA A 27 17.62 2.93 1.21
C ALA A 27 17.62 2.53 2.69
N PHE A 28 17.50 1.25 3.04
CA PHE A 28 17.61 0.77 4.43
C PHE A 28 18.91 1.18 5.10
N LYS A 29 20.00 1.35 4.35
CA LYS A 29 21.30 1.76 4.90
C LYS A 29 21.44 3.27 5.02
N LYS A 30 20.76 4.05 4.16
CA LYS A 30 21.00 5.49 3.99
C LYS A 30 19.93 6.41 4.55
N TYR A 31 18.65 5.99 4.52
CA TYR A 31 17.53 6.89 4.81
C TYR A 31 16.74 6.46 6.06
N PRO A 32 16.46 7.38 6.99
CA PRO A 32 15.64 7.09 8.18
C PRO A 32 14.20 6.74 7.83
N VAL A 33 13.63 7.37 6.78
CA VAL A 33 12.26 7.18 6.34
C VAL A 33 12.21 6.88 4.85
N ILE A 34 11.52 5.80 4.49
CA ILE A 34 11.43 5.26 3.13
C ILE A 34 9.95 5.07 2.78
N LEU A 35 9.56 5.51 1.59
CA LEU A 35 8.22 5.35 1.05
C LEU A 35 8.25 4.38 -0.12
N SER A 36 7.33 3.43 -0.16
CA SER A 36 7.03 2.65 -1.35
C SER A 36 5.61 2.94 -1.81
N THR A 37 5.47 3.63 -2.93
CA THR A 37 4.21 4.14 -3.46
C THR A 37 3.83 3.50 -4.79
N GLY A 38 2.58 3.61 -5.19
CA GLY A 38 2.04 3.09 -6.45
C GLY A 38 0.62 2.56 -6.31
N LEU A 39 0.01 2.18 -7.42
CA LEU A 39 -1.37 1.70 -7.45
C LEU A 39 -1.60 0.50 -6.52
N ARG A 40 -2.85 0.26 -6.16
CA ARG A 40 -3.25 -0.99 -5.51
C ARG A 40 -2.85 -2.18 -6.38
N ARG A 41 -2.45 -3.29 -5.78
CA ARG A 41 -2.10 -4.56 -6.46
C ARG A 41 -0.86 -4.52 -7.37
N VAL A 42 -0.04 -3.45 -7.27
CA VAL A 42 1.22 -3.32 -8.04
C VAL A 42 2.41 -4.05 -7.41
N GLY A 43 2.27 -4.54 -6.16
CA GLY A 43 3.28 -5.36 -5.49
C GLY A 43 4.13 -4.64 -4.42
N LYS A 44 3.74 -3.46 -3.93
CA LYS A 44 4.49 -2.69 -2.90
C LYS A 44 4.85 -3.50 -1.65
N SER A 45 3.84 -4.07 -1.00
CA SER A 45 4.03 -4.86 0.22
C SER A 45 4.91 -6.10 -0.03
N SER A 46 4.80 -6.72 -1.22
CA SER A 46 5.69 -7.82 -1.63
C SER A 46 7.13 -7.36 -1.75
N LEU A 47 7.39 -6.24 -2.42
CA LEU A 47 8.73 -5.67 -2.55
C LEU A 47 9.36 -5.43 -1.18
N ILE A 48 8.66 -4.74 -0.29
CA ILE A 48 9.18 -4.40 1.05
C ILE A 48 9.41 -5.66 1.88
N ARG A 49 8.46 -6.61 1.91
CA ARG A 49 8.62 -7.86 2.67
C ARG A 49 9.79 -8.70 2.18
N VAL A 50 9.95 -8.86 0.85
CA VAL A 50 11.10 -9.54 0.27
C VAL A 50 12.40 -8.84 0.63
N SER A 51 12.46 -7.52 0.57
CA SER A 51 13.65 -6.74 0.92
C SER A 51 14.00 -6.87 2.42
N ILE A 52 13.00 -6.92 3.29
CA ILE A 52 13.20 -7.16 4.74
C ILE A 52 13.78 -8.56 4.97
N GLU A 53 13.18 -9.59 4.39
CA GLU A 53 13.64 -11.00 4.54
C GLU A 53 15.08 -11.17 4.02
N GLU A 54 15.40 -10.62 2.85
CA GLU A 54 16.76 -10.69 2.27
C GLU A 54 17.80 -9.89 3.06
N SER A 55 17.41 -8.75 3.62
CA SER A 55 18.30 -7.94 4.48
C SER A 55 18.59 -8.62 5.81
N LYS A 56 17.75 -9.55 6.25
CA LYS A 56 17.76 -10.19 7.58
C LYS A 56 17.69 -9.19 8.74
N PHE A 57 17.20 -7.99 8.46
CA PHE A 57 16.97 -6.99 9.50
C PHE A 57 15.71 -7.33 10.29
N PRO A 58 15.77 -7.28 11.63
CA PRO A 58 14.58 -7.38 12.44
C PRO A 58 13.52 -6.35 12.03
N SER A 59 12.25 -6.76 11.98
CA SER A 59 11.17 -5.86 11.57
C SER A 59 9.92 -6.01 12.43
N ILE A 60 9.19 -4.91 12.59
CA ILE A 60 7.85 -4.88 13.17
C ILE A 60 6.93 -4.37 12.07
N GLU A 61 5.97 -5.19 11.65
CA GLU A 61 5.02 -4.84 10.59
C GLU A 61 3.68 -4.36 11.21
N LEU A 62 3.21 -3.20 10.77
CA LEU A 62 1.97 -2.57 11.22
C LEU A 62 1.07 -2.30 10.02
N ASP A 63 -0.01 -3.07 9.89
CA ASP A 63 -1.01 -2.92 8.82
C ASP A 63 -2.05 -1.87 9.20
N GLY A 64 -1.92 -0.67 8.62
CA GLY A 64 -2.80 0.46 8.88
C GLY A 64 -4.25 0.19 8.44
N ARG A 65 -4.46 -0.54 7.35
CA ARG A 65 -5.80 -0.89 6.89
C ARG A 65 -6.49 -1.86 7.84
N LEU A 66 -5.79 -2.90 8.29
CA LEU A 66 -6.30 -3.85 9.29
C LEU A 66 -6.63 -3.13 10.60
N LEU A 67 -5.74 -2.27 11.08
CA LEU A 67 -5.97 -1.47 12.28
C LEU A 67 -7.21 -0.57 12.15
N TYR A 68 -7.37 0.11 11.01
CA TYR A 68 -8.51 0.96 10.73
C TYR A 68 -9.82 0.18 10.74
N MET A 69 -9.86 -0.98 10.09
CA MET A 69 -11.05 -1.85 10.06
C MET A 69 -11.40 -2.38 11.45
N ASN A 70 -10.43 -2.90 12.20
CA ASN A 70 -10.66 -3.48 13.54
C ASN A 70 -11.01 -2.43 14.59
N SER A 71 -10.69 -1.16 14.35
CA SER A 71 -11.01 -0.05 15.25
C SER A 71 -12.25 0.74 14.87
N SER A 72 -13.04 0.25 13.90
CA SER A 72 -14.21 0.97 13.34
C SER A 72 -13.85 2.39 12.90
N GLY A 73 -12.67 2.55 12.30
CA GLY A 73 -12.21 3.83 11.75
C GLY A 73 -11.50 4.77 12.73
N ASN A 74 -11.29 4.36 13.99
CA ASN A 74 -10.60 5.18 15.00
C ASN A 74 -9.45 4.40 15.63
N ILE A 75 -8.27 4.49 15.05
CA ILE A 75 -7.07 3.79 15.53
C ILE A 75 -6.59 4.41 16.84
N LYS A 76 -6.60 3.64 17.93
CA LYS A 76 -6.10 4.05 19.24
C LYS A 76 -4.75 3.40 19.55
N LYS A 77 -4.01 3.96 20.51
CA LYS A 77 -2.75 3.42 21.04
C LYS A 77 -2.86 1.91 21.36
N MET A 78 -3.97 1.49 21.95
CA MET A 78 -4.23 0.08 22.28
C MET A 78 -4.13 -0.85 21.05
N HIS A 79 -4.76 -0.46 19.92
CA HIS A 79 -4.74 -1.27 18.71
C HIS A 79 -3.32 -1.39 18.13
N LEU A 80 -2.55 -0.29 18.18
CA LEU A 80 -1.15 -0.27 17.75
C LEU A 80 -0.29 -1.19 18.61
N ILE A 81 -0.40 -1.09 19.94
CA ILE A 81 0.35 -1.92 20.90
C ILE A 81 0.01 -3.39 20.74
N GLN A 82 -1.27 -3.76 20.55
CA GLN A 82 -1.68 -5.14 20.30
C GLN A 82 -1.07 -5.73 19.02
N GLN A 83 -0.94 -4.92 17.97
CA GLN A 83 -0.27 -5.39 16.75
C GLN A 83 1.24 -5.52 16.96
N ILE A 84 1.88 -4.57 17.63
CA ILE A 84 3.30 -4.67 18.02
C ILE A 84 3.56 -5.93 18.87
N GLU A 85 2.68 -6.23 19.82
CA GLU A 85 2.79 -7.43 20.66
C GLU A 85 2.79 -8.71 19.83
N ARG A 86 1.86 -8.84 18.86
CA ARG A 86 1.80 -9.98 17.95
C ARG A 86 3.09 -10.13 17.13
N GLU A 87 3.59 -9.03 16.60
CA GLU A 87 4.82 -9.03 15.81
C GLU A 87 6.03 -9.41 16.68
N LEU A 88 6.15 -8.89 17.89
CA LEU A 88 7.21 -9.24 18.82
C LEU A 88 7.15 -10.70 19.26
N THR A 89 5.96 -11.27 19.40
CA THR A 89 5.78 -12.70 19.75
C THR A 89 6.24 -13.61 18.62
N ASN A 90 6.04 -13.21 17.35
CA ASN A 90 6.49 -13.95 16.17
C ASN A 90 8.00 -13.80 15.89
N PHE A 91 8.68 -12.98 16.64
CA PHE A 91 10.10 -12.67 16.50
C PHE A 91 10.97 -13.84 17.01
N SER A 92 11.08 -14.89 16.21
CA SER A 92 11.74 -16.17 16.55
C SER A 92 13.25 -16.10 16.80
N SER A 93 13.94 -14.99 16.47
CA SER A 93 15.40 -14.91 16.57
C SER A 93 15.93 -14.17 17.82
N THR A 94 15.09 -13.88 18.82
CA THR A 94 15.44 -12.80 19.73
C THR A 94 15.16 -13.03 21.22
N GLU A 95 15.54 -14.14 21.80
CA GLU A 95 15.72 -14.15 23.28
C GLU A 95 16.48 -12.92 23.77
N LYS A 96 17.45 -12.41 22.98
CA LYS A 96 18.26 -11.24 23.34
C LYS A 96 17.51 -9.91 23.18
N LEU A 97 16.66 -9.77 22.15
CA LEU A 97 15.76 -8.61 22.04
C LEU A 97 14.74 -8.65 23.18
N LEU A 98 14.09 -9.80 23.38
CA LEU A 98 13.14 -10.00 24.45
C LEU A 98 13.75 -9.69 25.81
N ARG A 99 14.98 -10.15 26.10
CA ARG A 99 15.72 -9.80 27.33
C ARG A 99 15.96 -8.30 27.46
N SER A 100 16.21 -7.57 26.36
CA SER A 100 16.38 -6.11 26.39
C SER A 100 15.08 -5.37 26.70
N LEU A 101 13.92 -5.97 26.41
CA LEU A 101 12.61 -5.41 26.69
C LEU A 101 12.08 -5.70 28.11
N LYS A 102 12.63 -6.72 28.80
CA LYS A 102 12.18 -7.13 30.15
C LYS A 102 12.20 -6.03 31.22
N THR A 103 13.00 -5.00 31.03
CA THR A 103 13.13 -3.89 32.00
C THR A 103 12.21 -2.70 31.72
N LEU A 104 11.34 -2.79 30.70
CA LEU A 104 10.36 -1.75 30.42
C LEU A 104 9.09 -1.97 31.23
N SER A 105 8.53 -0.88 31.75
CA SER A 105 7.21 -0.90 32.41
C SER A 105 6.14 -1.33 31.40
N GLY A 106 5.17 -2.12 31.87
CA GLY A 106 4.08 -2.60 31.05
C GLY A 106 4.43 -3.76 30.10
N ILE A 107 5.62 -4.37 30.23
CA ILE A 107 6.00 -5.58 29.48
C ILE A 107 6.14 -6.75 30.42
N SER A 108 5.40 -7.83 30.16
CA SER A 108 5.49 -9.10 30.86
C SER A 108 5.84 -10.25 29.91
N PHE A 109 6.38 -11.30 30.45
CA PHE A 109 6.83 -12.48 29.72
C PHE A 109 6.27 -13.74 30.41
N GLU A 110 5.55 -14.56 29.65
CA GLU A 110 5.07 -15.88 30.07
C GLU A 110 5.68 -16.91 29.11
N GLY A 111 6.73 -17.60 29.56
CA GLY A 111 7.51 -18.50 28.72
C GLY A 111 8.12 -17.74 27.53
N ASN A 112 7.71 -18.10 26.33
CA ASN A 112 8.13 -17.43 25.07
C ASN A 112 7.18 -16.34 24.57
N SER A 113 6.09 -16.08 25.30
CA SER A 113 5.11 -15.07 24.94
C SER A 113 5.43 -13.71 25.58
N ILE A 114 5.17 -12.63 24.84
CA ILE A 114 5.26 -11.25 25.34
C ILE A 114 3.84 -10.74 25.51
N SER A 115 3.58 -10.03 26.60
CA SER A 115 2.36 -9.28 26.80
C SER A 115 2.69 -7.82 27.08
N LEU A 116 1.98 -6.91 26.36
CA LEU A 116 2.17 -5.48 26.45
C LEU A 116 0.93 -4.82 27.09
N ASN A 117 1.09 -4.25 28.28
CA ASN A 117 0.04 -3.43 28.87
C ASN A 117 -0.02 -2.06 28.17
N TRP A 118 -0.98 -1.87 27.27
CA TRP A 118 -1.11 -0.66 26.45
C TRP A 118 -1.26 0.66 27.27
N LYS A 119 -1.70 0.58 28.53
CA LYS A 119 -1.81 1.73 29.43
C LYS A 119 -0.44 2.20 29.92
N GLU A 120 0.46 1.29 30.15
CA GLU A 120 1.76 1.52 30.77
C GLU A 120 2.91 1.62 29.77
N VAL A 121 2.82 0.85 28.64
CA VAL A 121 3.88 0.87 27.61
C VAL A 121 3.94 2.24 26.96
N ASP A 122 5.12 2.85 27.00
CA ASP A 122 5.46 4.01 26.18
C ASP A 122 6.11 3.58 24.87
N ILE A 123 5.53 3.99 23.73
CA ILE A 123 5.99 3.58 22.40
C ILE A 123 7.41 4.12 22.14
N LEU A 124 7.71 5.35 22.55
CA LEU A 124 9.03 5.92 22.36
C LEU A 124 10.07 5.11 23.13
N SER A 125 9.83 4.80 24.41
CA SER A 125 10.71 3.98 25.21
C SER A 125 10.93 2.58 24.62
N LEU A 126 9.90 2.00 23.99
CA LEU A 126 10.03 0.74 23.26
C LEU A 126 10.99 0.89 22.07
N ILE A 127 10.82 1.93 21.24
CA ILE A 127 11.68 2.18 20.08
C ILE A 127 13.13 2.50 20.50
N GLU A 128 13.33 3.23 21.60
CA GLU A 128 14.67 3.45 22.17
C GLU A 128 15.37 2.15 22.58
N ARG A 129 14.62 1.15 23.05
CA ARG A 129 15.19 -0.17 23.34
C ARG A 129 15.55 -0.93 22.07
N LEU A 130 14.74 -0.79 21.02
CA LEU A 130 15.05 -1.36 19.70
C LEU A 130 16.30 -0.69 19.11
N GLU A 131 16.46 0.63 19.22
CA GLU A 131 17.66 1.35 18.80
C GLU A 131 18.91 0.83 19.54
N ARG A 132 18.84 0.70 20.89
CA ARG A 132 19.96 0.17 21.70
C ARG A 132 20.30 -1.27 21.32
N PHE A 133 19.29 -2.10 21.02
CA PHE A 133 19.50 -3.46 20.52
C PHE A 133 20.19 -3.43 19.16
N ALA A 134 19.71 -2.61 18.21
CA ALA A 134 20.25 -2.48 16.87
C ALA A 134 21.72 -2.02 16.88
N ASN A 135 22.04 -1.02 17.71
CA ASN A 135 23.42 -0.53 17.92
C ASN A 135 24.36 -1.61 18.43
N ARG A 136 23.96 -2.37 19.47
CA ARG A 136 24.77 -3.48 20.03
C ARG A 136 25.02 -4.58 19.02
N ARG A 137 24.09 -4.83 18.10
CA ARG A 137 24.17 -5.86 17.07
C ARG A 137 24.76 -5.39 15.76
N LYS A 138 25.03 -4.08 15.63
CA LYS A 138 25.46 -3.43 14.38
C LYS A 138 24.53 -3.77 13.22
N THR A 139 23.21 -3.80 13.48
CA THR A 139 22.15 -4.07 12.51
C THR A 139 21.19 -2.89 12.42
N PHE A 140 20.21 -2.96 11.53
CA PHE A 140 19.06 -2.04 11.53
C PHE A 140 17.83 -2.76 12.06
N VAL A 141 16.83 -1.99 12.54
CA VAL A 141 15.49 -2.48 12.84
C VAL A 141 14.51 -1.72 11.96
N ILE A 142 13.65 -2.44 11.28
CA ILE A 142 12.65 -1.90 10.36
C ILE A 142 11.30 -1.79 11.07
N LEU A 143 10.75 -0.59 11.13
CA LEU A 143 9.35 -0.36 11.50
C LEU A 143 8.56 -0.19 10.20
N PHE A 144 7.86 -1.23 9.79
CA PHE A 144 7.14 -1.27 8.52
C PHE A 144 5.66 -0.97 8.72
N PHE A 145 5.18 0.13 8.15
CA PHE A 145 3.80 0.58 8.17
C PHE A 145 3.17 0.34 6.79
N ASP A 146 2.46 -0.76 6.64
CA ASP A 146 1.74 -1.08 5.39
C ASP A 146 0.44 -0.27 5.30
N GLU A 147 0.10 0.25 4.12
CA GLU A 147 -1.03 1.16 3.86
C GLU A 147 -1.07 2.35 4.83
N ALA A 148 0.06 3.05 4.93
CA ALA A 148 0.32 4.06 5.96
C ALA A 148 -0.64 5.26 5.93
N GLN A 149 -1.34 5.55 4.82
CA GLN A 149 -2.37 6.60 4.77
C GLN A 149 -3.53 6.37 5.76
N TYR A 150 -3.74 5.15 6.25
CA TYR A 150 -4.77 4.88 7.25
C TYR A 150 -4.39 5.38 8.65
N PHE A 151 -3.10 5.60 8.93
CA PHE A 151 -2.66 6.14 10.22
C PHE A 151 -3.04 7.60 10.44
N ARG A 152 -3.52 8.32 9.43
CA ARG A 152 -4.21 9.61 9.64
C ARG A 152 -5.44 9.52 10.57
N HIS A 153 -5.94 8.31 10.82
CA HIS A 153 -7.02 8.02 11.75
C HIS A 153 -6.50 7.59 13.15
N TYR A 154 -5.20 7.75 13.41
CA TYR A 154 -4.61 7.45 14.70
C TYR A 154 -4.78 8.63 15.66
N GLY A 155 -5.39 8.36 16.83
CA GLY A 155 -5.62 9.35 17.87
C GLY A 155 -6.61 10.46 17.46
N SER A 156 -6.69 11.49 18.27
CA SER A 156 -7.63 12.61 18.06
C SER A 156 -7.06 13.73 17.16
N ARG A 157 -5.78 13.68 16.82
CA ARG A 157 -5.06 14.73 16.09
C ARG A 157 -4.66 14.29 14.67
N GLY A 158 -5.44 13.43 14.02
CA GLY A 158 -5.19 13.03 12.63
C GLY A 158 -3.83 12.33 12.42
N GLY A 159 -3.34 11.59 13.40
CA GLY A 159 -2.06 10.89 13.32
C GLY A 159 -0.83 11.76 13.63
N ASN A 160 -0.99 13.03 13.99
CA ASN A 160 0.15 13.94 14.30
C ASN A 160 1.07 13.41 15.41
N ASP A 161 0.53 12.67 16.38
CA ASP A 161 1.35 12.02 17.42
C ASP A 161 2.32 10.99 16.84
N LEU A 162 1.87 10.25 15.81
CA LEU A 162 2.70 9.29 15.12
C LEU A 162 3.74 9.98 14.21
N LEU A 163 3.35 11.09 13.55
CA LEU A 163 4.29 11.89 12.76
C LEU A 163 5.36 12.54 13.66
N ALA A 164 5.01 12.99 14.86
CA ALA A 164 5.97 13.48 15.84
C ALA A 164 6.95 12.40 16.27
N LEU A 165 6.47 11.17 16.46
CA LEU A 165 7.32 10.01 16.72
C LEU A 165 8.27 9.73 15.54
N PHE A 166 7.78 9.77 14.30
CA PHE A 166 8.61 9.58 13.09
C PHE A 166 9.69 10.68 12.99
N SER A 167 9.32 11.91 13.27
CA SER A 167 10.25 13.04 13.34
C SER A 167 11.34 12.81 14.37
N TYR A 168 10.97 12.38 15.57
CA TYR A 168 11.92 12.09 16.63
C TYR A 168 12.88 10.95 16.25
N VAL A 169 12.35 9.87 15.65
CA VAL A 169 13.18 8.77 15.13
C VAL A 169 14.14 9.26 14.06
N TYR A 170 13.66 10.09 13.14
CA TYR A 170 14.48 10.67 12.06
C TYR A 170 15.69 11.46 12.61
N ASP A 171 15.47 12.26 13.64
CA ASP A 171 16.49 13.17 14.16
C ASP A 171 17.46 12.52 15.16
N ASN A 172 17.02 11.45 15.87
CA ASN A 172 17.75 10.95 17.03
C ASN A 172 18.24 9.50 16.91
N PHE A 173 17.76 8.71 15.94
CA PHE A 173 18.12 7.30 15.84
C PHE A 173 18.88 6.97 14.55
N GLU A 174 19.95 6.22 14.70
CA GLU A 174 20.83 5.83 13.58
C GLU A 174 20.47 4.48 12.98
N ARG A 175 19.80 3.61 13.73
CA ARG A 175 19.57 2.20 13.37
C ARG A 175 18.11 1.82 13.19
N ILE A 176 17.18 2.70 13.54
CA ILE A 176 15.76 2.50 13.23
C ILE A 176 15.45 3.02 11.83
N ARG A 177 14.70 2.24 11.07
CA ARG A 177 14.19 2.64 9.74
C ARG A 177 12.69 2.58 9.74
N ILE A 178 12.05 3.65 9.32
CA ILE A 178 10.62 3.71 9.11
C ILE A 178 10.37 3.46 7.63
N VAL A 179 9.61 2.42 7.32
CA VAL A 179 9.23 2.07 5.95
C VAL A 179 7.72 2.16 5.84
N LEU A 180 7.25 2.95 4.88
CA LEU A 180 5.83 3.23 4.69
C LEU A 180 5.42 2.77 3.29
N THR A 181 4.31 2.04 3.17
CA THR A 181 3.68 1.82 1.87
C THR A 181 2.35 2.56 1.79
N GLY A 182 1.93 2.92 0.59
CA GLY A 182 0.61 3.50 0.36
C GLY A 182 0.13 3.32 -1.06
N SER A 183 -1.13 2.90 -1.17
CA SER A 183 -1.82 2.75 -2.45
C SER A 183 -2.62 4.00 -2.84
N GLU A 184 -2.99 4.82 -1.88
CA GLU A 184 -3.60 6.14 -2.06
C GLU A 184 -2.49 7.19 -1.91
N VAL A 185 -1.64 7.31 -2.95
CA VAL A 185 -0.36 8.02 -2.91
C VAL A 185 -0.50 9.47 -2.43
N GLY A 186 -1.47 10.20 -2.97
CA GLY A 186 -1.71 11.58 -2.57
C GLY A 186 -2.20 11.72 -1.13
N LEU A 187 -3.01 10.76 -0.64
CA LEU A 187 -3.44 10.77 0.77
C LEU A 187 -2.29 10.43 1.73
N LEU A 188 -1.34 9.60 1.29
CA LEU A 188 -0.13 9.35 2.05
C LEU A 188 0.73 10.62 2.13
N HIS A 189 0.94 11.31 1.00
CA HIS A 189 1.65 12.58 0.99
C HIS A 189 0.94 13.66 1.84
N ASP A 190 -0.39 13.76 1.76
CA ASP A 190 -1.17 14.66 2.62
C ASP A 190 -1.01 14.32 4.11
N PHE A 191 -0.96 13.03 4.45
CA PHE A 191 -0.74 12.59 5.83
C PHE A 191 0.66 12.97 6.32
N LEU A 192 1.70 12.72 5.52
CA LEU A 192 3.08 13.03 5.90
C LEU A 192 3.37 14.54 5.87
N ALA A 193 2.73 15.26 4.95
CA ALA A 193 2.74 16.72 4.82
C ALA A 193 4.16 17.36 4.95
N VAL A 194 5.16 16.77 4.29
CA VAL A 194 6.57 17.19 4.41
C VAL A 194 6.85 18.62 3.94
N ASP A 195 5.94 19.17 3.13
CA ASP A 195 5.99 20.54 2.61
C ASP A 195 5.15 21.52 3.46
N ASP A 196 4.42 21.05 4.47
CA ASP A 196 3.62 21.87 5.37
C ASP A 196 4.42 22.23 6.63
N TYR A 197 4.61 23.52 6.87
CA TYR A 197 5.32 24.04 8.05
C TYR A 197 4.76 23.53 9.38
N ASN A 198 3.48 23.20 9.45
CA ASN A 198 2.83 22.68 10.66
C ASN A 198 3.03 21.16 10.87
N SER A 199 3.58 20.47 9.87
CA SER A 199 3.84 19.03 9.99
C SER A 199 5.09 18.76 10.84
N PRO A 200 5.06 17.76 11.73
CA PRO A 200 6.27 17.30 12.42
C PRO A 200 7.39 16.85 11.47
N LEU A 201 7.05 16.45 10.24
CA LEU A 201 8.01 16.00 9.22
C LEU A 201 8.44 17.11 8.24
N TYR A 202 8.06 18.37 8.49
CA TYR A 202 8.41 19.49 7.62
C TYR A 202 9.91 19.55 7.31
N GLY A 203 10.21 19.70 6.02
CA GLY A 203 11.58 19.84 5.50
C GLY A 203 12.47 18.60 5.57
N ARG A 204 11.96 17.43 6.04
CA ARG A 204 12.75 16.19 6.08
C ARG A 204 12.73 15.50 4.73
N VAL A 205 13.88 14.95 4.35
CA VAL A 205 14.05 14.21 3.10
C VAL A 205 13.61 12.77 3.30
N LEU A 206 12.59 12.36 2.56
CA LEU A 206 12.11 10.98 2.52
C LEU A 206 12.58 10.31 1.21
N LYS A 207 12.98 9.05 1.26
CA LYS A 207 13.29 8.29 0.05
C LYS A 207 12.04 7.65 -0.49
N GLU A 208 11.53 8.12 -1.62
CA GLU A 208 10.38 7.51 -2.30
C GLU A 208 10.83 6.56 -3.40
N ILE A 209 10.26 5.34 -3.39
CA ILE A 209 10.42 4.30 -4.41
C ILE A 209 9.03 4.03 -4.97
N ARG A 210 8.82 4.45 -6.22
CA ARG A 210 7.50 4.38 -6.86
C ARG A 210 7.38 3.20 -7.80
N LEU A 211 6.49 2.27 -7.49
CA LEU A 211 6.20 1.12 -8.34
C LEU A 211 5.18 1.47 -9.42
N GLN A 212 5.51 1.10 -10.64
CA GLN A 212 4.60 1.20 -11.79
C GLN A 212 3.98 -0.17 -12.10
N PRO A 213 2.79 -0.20 -12.71
CA PRO A 213 2.29 -1.41 -13.36
C PRO A 213 3.33 -1.96 -14.36
N PHE A 214 3.33 -3.24 -14.62
CA PHE A 214 4.16 -3.82 -15.67
C PHE A 214 3.80 -3.26 -17.04
N SER A 215 4.80 -3.13 -17.91
CA SER A 215 4.55 -2.86 -19.33
C SER A 215 3.79 -4.03 -19.97
N LYS A 216 3.32 -3.85 -21.21
CA LYS A 216 2.65 -4.94 -21.97
C LYS A 216 3.58 -6.14 -22.13
N GLU A 217 4.83 -5.90 -22.46
CA GLU A 217 5.88 -6.91 -22.64
C GLU A 217 6.17 -7.66 -21.35
N LEU A 218 6.37 -6.92 -20.24
CA LEU A 218 6.63 -7.51 -18.93
C LEU A 218 5.44 -8.30 -18.39
N SER A 219 4.21 -7.83 -18.64
CA SER A 219 2.98 -8.55 -18.26
C SER A 219 2.86 -9.86 -19.00
N THR A 220 3.16 -9.87 -20.30
CA THR A 220 3.19 -11.07 -21.13
C THR A 220 4.26 -12.05 -20.65
N LEU A 221 5.47 -11.55 -20.37
CA LEU A 221 6.57 -12.36 -19.85
C LEU A 221 6.25 -12.94 -18.46
N PHE A 222 5.60 -12.15 -17.61
CA PHE A 222 5.15 -12.59 -16.27
C PHE A 222 4.18 -13.78 -16.38
N LEU A 223 3.16 -13.67 -17.24
CA LEU A 223 2.20 -14.75 -17.48
C LEU A 223 2.89 -15.99 -18.02
N LYS A 224 3.75 -15.82 -19.04
CA LYS A 224 4.51 -16.93 -19.64
C LYS A 224 5.33 -17.68 -18.60
N LYS A 225 6.16 -16.97 -17.83
CA LYS A 225 6.96 -17.59 -16.76
C LYS A 225 6.12 -18.23 -15.66
N GLY A 226 4.98 -17.61 -15.31
CA GLY A 226 4.08 -18.18 -14.32
C GLY A 226 3.49 -19.50 -14.75
N PHE A 227 3.12 -19.64 -16.02
CA PHE A 227 2.62 -20.92 -16.57
C PHE A 227 3.75 -21.95 -16.75
N GLU A 228 4.94 -21.53 -17.20
CA GLU A 228 6.12 -22.38 -17.24
C GLU A 228 6.44 -22.98 -15.85
N GLU A 229 6.36 -22.16 -14.78
CA GLU A 229 6.63 -22.58 -13.40
C GLU A 229 5.68 -23.69 -12.91
N ILE A 230 4.44 -23.70 -13.40
CA ILE A 230 3.42 -24.69 -13.02
C ILE A 230 3.24 -25.80 -14.08
N GLY A 231 4.07 -25.82 -15.14
CA GLY A 231 4.07 -26.86 -16.15
C GLY A 231 2.83 -26.85 -17.06
N ILE A 232 2.22 -25.69 -17.29
CA ILE A 232 1.07 -25.52 -18.18
C ILE A 232 1.51 -24.81 -19.45
N GLU A 233 1.16 -25.34 -20.61
CA GLU A 233 1.31 -24.70 -21.91
C GLU A 233 -0.02 -24.12 -22.37
N PRO A 234 -0.27 -22.80 -22.24
CA PRO A 234 -1.54 -22.21 -22.64
C PRO A 234 -1.65 -22.10 -24.16
N ASP A 235 -2.87 -22.33 -24.67
CA ASP A 235 -3.23 -22.27 -26.10
C ASP A 235 -3.79 -20.88 -26.51
N PHE A 236 -3.62 -19.83 -25.70
CA PHE A 236 -4.15 -18.50 -25.96
C PHE A 236 -3.06 -17.44 -26.14
N ASN A 237 -3.45 -16.30 -26.74
CA ASN A 237 -2.57 -15.14 -26.82
C ASN A 237 -2.58 -14.34 -25.51
N PHE A 238 -1.42 -14.26 -24.84
CA PHE A 238 -1.22 -13.49 -23.59
C PHE A 238 -1.58 -12.01 -23.71
N GLU A 239 -1.40 -11.40 -24.90
CA GLU A 239 -1.73 -10.00 -25.11
C GLU A 239 -3.20 -9.69 -24.84
N LYS A 240 -4.12 -10.63 -25.17
CA LYS A 240 -5.54 -10.49 -24.87
C LYS A 240 -5.81 -10.35 -23.37
N VAL A 241 -5.06 -11.09 -22.54
CA VAL A 241 -5.16 -10.96 -21.07
C VAL A 241 -4.72 -9.56 -20.61
N VAL A 242 -3.57 -9.12 -21.13
CA VAL A 242 -2.99 -7.82 -20.76
C VAL A 242 -3.86 -6.64 -21.22
N GLU A 243 -4.48 -6.73 -22.40
CA GLU A 243 -5.42 -5.70 -22.89
C GLU A 243 -6.66 -5.58 -22.00
N VAL A 244 -7.09 -6.66 -21.38
CA VAL A 244 -8.27 -6.68 -20.51
C VAL A 244 -7.92 -6.25 -19.08
N LEU A 245 -6.84 -6.80 -18.50
CA LEU A 245 -6.50 -6.68 -17.08
C LEU A 245 -5.45 -5.60 -16.81
N GLY A 246 -4.74 -5.13 -17.84
CA GLY A 246 -3.61 -4.21 -17.69
C GLY A 246 -2.39 -4.90 -17.07
N GLY A 247 -1.44 -4.06 -16.63
CA GLY A 247 -0.16 -4.52 -16.07
C GLY A 247 -0.13 -4.64 -14.54
N LEU A 248 -1.27 -4.80 -13.88
CA LEU A 248 -1.32 -4.97 -12.42
C LEU A 248 -1.05 -6.44 -12.03
N PRO A 249 0.09 -6.74 -11.38
CA PRO A 249 0.47 -8.11 -11.05
C PRO A 249 -0.62 -8.89 -10.31
N GLY A 250 -1.34 -8.22 -9.39
CA GLY A 250 -2.42 -8.87 -8.64
C GLY A 250 -3.56 -9.39 -9.52
N TYR A 251 -3.84 -8.77 -10.66
CA TYR A 251 -4.85 -9.24 -11.61
C TYR A 251 -4.31 -10.38 -12.48
N LEU A 252 -3.07 -10.25 -12.93
CA LEU A 252 -2.41 -11.30 -13.73
C LEU A 252 -2.26 -12.60 -12.93
N ILE A 253 -1.96 -12.52 -11.64
CA ILE A 253 -1.91 -13.67 -10.73
C ILE A 253 -3.29 -14.34 -10.65
N GLN A 254 -4.36 -13.57 -10.47
CA GLN A 254 -5.71 -14.14 -10.40
C GLN A 254 -6.09 -14.87 -11.68
N PHE A 255 -5.77 -14.29 -12.85
CA PHE A 255 -6.00 -14.95 -14.13
C PHE A 255 -5.18 -16.24 -14.25
N GLY A 256 -3.89 -16.21 -13.89
CA GLY A 256 -3.03 -17.40 -13.92
C GLY A 256 -3.58 -18.55 -13.09
N ILE A 257 -4.06 -18.25 -11.86
CA ILE A 257 -4.71 -19.25 -10.99
C ILE A 257 -5.99 -19.78 -11.64
N LYS A 258 -6.87 -18.88 -12.14
CA LYS A 258 -8.14 -19.32 -12.75
C LYS A 258 -7.93 -20.14 -14.00
N TYR A 259 -6.95 -19.81 -14.82
CA TYR A 259 -6.62 -20.61 -15.98
C TYR A 259 -6.04 -21.99 -15.61
N SER A 260 -5.20 -22.06 -14.57
CA SER A 260 -4.66 -23.34 -14.09
C SER A 260 -5.73 -24.28 -13.52
N GLU A 261 -6.86 -23.73 -13.04
CA GLU A 261 -8.01 -24.50 -12.54
C GLU A 261 -8.93 -24.95 -13.68
N THR A 262 -9.13 -24.13 -14.70
CA THR A 262 -10.16 -24.33 -15.72
C THR A 262 -9.65 -24.85 -17.05
N HIS A 263 -8.38 -24.60 -17.36
CA HIS A 263 -7.77 -24.87 -18.69
C HIS A 263 -8.58 -24.29 -19.87
N ASN A 264 -9.39 -23.26 -19.61
CA ASN A 264 -10.24 -22.60 -20.60
C ASN A 264 -10.12 -21.09 -20.47
N PHE A 265 -9.71 -20.45 -21.58
CA PHE A 265 -9.45 -18.99 -21.57
C PHE A 265 -10.67 -18.16 -21.21
N ASP A 266 -11.82 -18.45 -21.86
CA ASP A 266 -13.03 -17.62 -21.68
C ASP A 266 -13.59 -17.77 -20.26
N LEU A 267 -13.61 -18.99 -19.74
CA LEU A 267 -14.06 -19.26 -18.38
C LEU A 267 -13.11 -18.64 -17.35
N ALA A 268 -11.80 -18.79 -17.51
CA ALA A 268 -10.79 -18.18 -16.64
C ALA A 268 -10.90 -16.66 -16.62
N MET A 269 -11.07 -16.03 -17.78
CA MET A 269 -11.25 -14.59 -17.92
C MET A 269 -12.54 -14.11 -17.26
N GLN A 270 -13.64 -14.81 -17.48
CA GLN A 270 -14.94 -14.50 -16.88
C GLN A 270 -14.88 -14.57 -15.35
N GLU A 271 -14.31 -15.65 -14.78
CA GLU A 271 -14.18 -15.82 -13.34
C GLU A 271 -13.23 -14.77 -12.72
N THR A 272 -12.13 -14.49 -13.40
CA THR A 272 -11.18 -13.44 -13.00
C THR A 272 -11.87 -12.08 -12.95
N LEU A 273 -12.55 -11.68 -14.01
CA LEU A 273 -13.28 -10.42 -14.06
C LEU A 273 -14.41 -10.36 -13.02
N LYS A 274 -15.11 -11.45 -12.77
CA LYS A 274 -16.12 -11.54 -11.72
C LYS A 274 -15.51 -11.27 -10.33
N THR A 275 -14.39 -11.91 -10.03
CA THR A 275 -13.69 -11.74 -8.75
C THR A 275 -13.17 -10.30 -8.59
N ILE A 276 -12.48 -9.77 -9.60
CA ILE A 276 -11.93 -8.42 -9.58
C ILE A 276 -13.06 -7.38 -9.49
N SER A 277 -14.13 -7.57 -10.27
CA SER A 277 -15.29 -6.66 -10.23
C SER A 277 -15.96 -6.64 -8.87
N GLY A 278 -16.03 -7.78 -8.18
CA GLY A 278 -16.54 -7.85 -6.80
C GLY A 278 -15.70 -7.00 -5.83
N MET A 279 -14.36 -7.11 -5.93
CA MET A 279 -13.46 -6.29 -5.11
C MET A 279 -13.57 -4.80 -5.44
N ILE A 280 -13.62 -4.43 -6.72
CA ILE A 280 -13.77 -3.04 -7.17
C ILE A 280 -15.11 -2.47 -6.70
N LYS A 281 -16.21 -3.23 -6.79
CA LYS A 281 -17.52 -2.80 -6.30
C LYS A 281 -17.49 -2.45 -4.82
N GLY A 282 -16.87 -3.28 -3.98
CA GLY A 282 -16.69 -2.97 -2.55
C GLY A 282 -15.89 -1.69 -2.31
N GLU A 283 -14.82 -1.45 -3.09
CA GLU A 283 -14.04 -0.22 -3.03
C GLU A 283 -14.85 1.01 -3.50
N LEU A 284 -15.67 0.86 -4.55
CA LEU A 284 -16.56 1.91 -5.03
C LEU A 284 -17.69 2.23 -4.02
N GLU A 285 -18.23 1.23 -3.32
CA GLU A 285 -19.20 1.44 -2.24
C GLU A 285 -18.60 2.21 -1.07
N GLU A 286 -17.34 1.93 -0.71
CA GLU A 286 -16.62 2.72 0.29
C GLU A 286 -16.43 4.17 -0.17
N LEU A 287 -16.13 4.38 -1.44
CA LEU A 287 -16.01 5.71 -2.04
C LEU A 287 -17.38 6.44 -2.09
N ASP A 288 -18.46 5.73 -2.41
CA ASP A 288 -19.83 6.26 -2.46
C ASP A 288 -20.31 6.75 -1.09
N ARG A 289 -19.95 6.02 -0.02
CA ARG A 289 -20.21 6.45 1.37
C ARG A 289 -19.56 7.77 1.73
N LYS A 290 -18.39 8.09 1.15
CA LYS A 290 -17.74 9.39 1.32
C LYS A 290 -18.47 10.49 0.55
N SER A 291 -18.86 10.24 -0.68
CA SER A 291 -19.71 11.11 -1.52
C SER A 291 -20.16 10.40 -2.80
N ARG A 292 -21.46 10.34 -3.07
CA ARG A 292 -22.03 9.84 -4.34
C ARG A 292 -21.47 10.56 -5.58
N ARG A 293 -21.03 11.81 -5.43
CA ARG A 293 -20.46 12.59 -6.54
C ARG A 293 -19.13 12.03 -7.03
N TYR A 294 -18.35 11.32 -6.22
CA TYR A 294 -17.16 10.61 -6.68
C TYR A 294 -17.51 9.55 -7.74
N ILE A 295 -18.54 8.75 -7.46
CA ILE A 295 -18.99 7.72 -8.41
C ILE A 295 -19.52 8.34 -9.70
N LYS A 296 -20.25 9.46 -9.62
CA LYS A 296 -20.72 10.19 -10.81
C LYS A 296 -19.56 10.68 -11.67
N VAL A 297 -18.55 11.32 -11.07
CA VAL A 297 -17.34 11.76 -11.79
C VAL A 297 -16.64 10.58 -12.47
N LEU A 298 -16.42 9.48 -11.76
CA LEU A 298 -15.79 8.29 -12.33
C LEU A 298 -16.61 7.71 -13.51
N LYS A 299 -17.93 7.63 -13.38
CA LYS A 299 -18.81 7.18 -14.48
C LYS A 299 -18.75 8.13 -15.69
N TYR A 300 -18.70 9.44 -15.47
CA TYR A 300 -18.56 10.41 -16.55
C TYR A 300 -17.22 10.25 -17.28
N ILE A 301 -16.13 10.10 -16.55
CA ILE A 301 -14.81 9.84 -17.15
C ILE A 301 -14.82 8.49 -17.89
N ALA A 302 -15.40 7.45 -17.30
CA ALA A 302 -15.51 6.14 -17.96
C ALA A 302 -16.28 6.21 -19.27
N SER A 303 -17.33 7.02 -19.37
CA SER A 303 -18.13 7.24 -20.59
C SER A 303 -17.50 8.18 -21.61
N GLY A 304 -16.30 8.76 -21.33
CA GLY A 304 -15.55 9.61 -22.27
C GLY A 304 -15.60 11.11 -21.99
N ALA A 305 -16.23 11.54 -20.90
CA ALA A 305 -16.12 12.93 -20.44
C ALA A 305 -14.80 13.13 -19.69
N ASP A 306 -13.71 13.28 -20.41
CA ASP A 306 -12.32 13.24 -19.95
C ASP A 306 -11.69 14.62 -19.71
N THR A 307 -12.44 15.71 -19.93
CA THR A 307 -11.97 17.08 -19.64
C THR A 307 -12.87 17.73 -18.59
N TRP A 308 -12.33 18.74 -17.91
CA TRP A 308 -13.10 19.57 -16.96
C TRP A 308 -14.46 20.00 -17.50
N SER A 309 -14.47 20.61 -18.69
CA SER A 309 -15.68 21.15 -19.32
C SER A 309 -16.69 20.05 -19.63
N LYS A 310 -16.24 18.90 -20.14
CA LYS A 310 -17.10 17.75 -20.41
C LYS A 310 -17.71 17.19 -19.12
N ILE A 311 -16.89 17.01 -18.07
CA ILE A 311 -17.37 16.50 -16.77
C ILE A 311 -18.40 17.47 -16.17
N LYS A 312 -18.12 18.78 -16.17
CA LYS A 312 -19.04 19.80 -15.68
C LYS A 312 -20.37 19.78 -16.45
N ARG A 313 -20.31 19.65 -17.78
CA ARG A 313 -21.50 19.54 -18.64
C ARG A 313 -22.33 18.30 -18.29
N MET A 314 -21.71 17.16 -17.96
CA MET A 314 -22.43 15.95 -17.54
C MET A 314 -23.22 16.16 -16.24
N PHE A 315 -22.67 16.94 -15.30
CA PHE A 315 -23.44 17.32 -14.09
C PHE A 315 -24.68 18.14 -14.43
N ILE A 316 -24.54 19.12 -15.32
CA ILE A 316 -25.67 19.98 -15.76
C ILE A 316 -26.76 19.14 -16.45
N VAL A 317 -26.36 18.28 -17.40
CA VAL A 317 -27.30 17.42 -18.16
C VAL A 317 -28.07 16.47 -17.23
N ASN A 318 -27.46 16.04 -16.12
CA ASN A 318 -28.07 15.15 -15.16
C ASN A 318 -28.76 15.91 -13.98
N ASN A 319 -29.06 17.18 -14.15
CA ASN A 319 -29.74 18.04 -13.14
C ASN A 319 -29.04 18.05 -11.76
N ASP A 320 -27.72 17.89 -11.73
CA ASP A 320 -26.92 17.96 -10.50
C ASP A 320 -25.91 19.12 -10.64
N VAL A 321 -26.37 20.32 -10.32
CA VAL A 321 -25.51 21.52 -10.43
C VAL A 321 -24.34 21.45 -9.47
N ILE A 322 -23.13 21.69 -9.98
CA ILE A 322 -21.90 21.67 -9.20
C ILE A 322 -21.10 22.96 -9.40
N SER A 323 -20.59 23.55 -8.31
CA SER A 323 -19.66 24.69 -8.39
C SER A 323 -18.29 24.25 -8.88
N ASP A 324 -17.54 25.19 -9.43
CA ASP A 324 -16.17 24.93 -9.92
C ASP A 324 -15.25 24.47 -8.80
N SER A 325 -15.31 25.11 -7.63
CA SER A 325 -14.54 24.69 -6.45
C SER A 325 -14.87 23.24 -6.06
N ARG A 326 -16.14 22.88 -5.99
CA ARG A 326 -16.52 21.50 -5.60
C ARG A 326 -16.08 20.46 -6.64
N LEU A 327 -16.18 20.77 -7.93
CA LEU A 327 -15.68 19.88 -8.98
C LEU A 327 -14.16 19.71 -8.90
N TYR A 328 -13.44 20.82 -8.65
CA TYR A 328 -12.00 20.78 -8.42
C TYR A 328 -11.63 19.85 -7.26
N ASP A 329 -12.29 19.99 -6.11
CA ASP A 329 -12.05 19.16 -4.95
C ASP A 329 -12.29 17.67 -5.23
N LEU A 330 -13.39 17.34 -5.93
CA LEU A 330 -13.70 15.96 -6.30
C LEU A 330 -12.62 15.34 -7.20
N LEU A 331 -12.21 16.06 -8.24
CA LEU A 331 -11.19 15.58 -9.18
C LEU A 331 -9.82 15.45 -8.50
N ASN A 332 -9.45 16.41 -7.66
CA ASN A 332 -8.20 16.38 -6.92
C ASN A 332 -8.17 15.23 -5.91
N ASN A 333 -9.25 15.01 -5.18
CA ASN A 333 -9.34 13.90 -4.24
C ASN A 333 -9.33 12.53 -4.95
N LEU A 334 -9.99 12.39 -6.11
CA LEU A 334 -9.92 11.16 -6.91
C LEU A 334 -8.50 10.87 -7.40
N GLU A 335 -7.76 11.91 -7.77
CA GLU A 335 -6.35 11.77 -8.12
C GLU A 335 -5.49 11.37 -6.92
N LYS A 336 -5.66 12.03 -5.76
CA LYS A 336 -4.97 11.68 -4.51
C LYS A 336 -5.24 10.24 -4.07
N MET A 337 -6.45 9.76 -4.26
CA MET A 337 -6.84 8.37 -4.01
C MET A 337 -6.43 7.40 -5.14
N CYS A 338 -5.73 7.87 -6.17
CA CYS A 338 -5.28 7.09 -7.33
C CYS A 338 -6.40 6.44 -8.16
N TRP A 339 -7.64 6.95 -8.09
CA TRP A 339 -8.71 6.51 -8.98
C TRP A 339 -8.57 7.10 -10.39
N THR A 340 -8.03 8.30 -10.47
CA THR A 340 -7.79 9.01 -11.73
C THR A 340 -6.36 9.52 -11.80
N SER A 341 -5.90 9.77 -13.02
CA SER A 341 -4.66 10.47 -13.31
C SER A 341 -4.94 11.65 -14.25
N LYS A 342 -4.06 12.64 -14.22
CA LYS A 342 -4.07 13.80 -15.12
C LYS A 342 -2.97 13.67 -16.17
N GLU A 343 -3.34 13.83 -17.43
CA GLU A 343 -2.38 14.05 -18.51
C GLU A 343 -2.44 15.53 -18.91
N LYS A 344 -1.30 16.19 -18.82
CA LYS A 344 -1.16 17.61 -19.22
C LYS A 344 -0.83 17.68 -20.71
N GLY A 345 -1.65 18.40 -21.47
CA GLY A 345 -1.47 18.73 -22.87
C GLY A 345 -2.07 20.10 -23.12
N GLU A 346 -2.55 20.40 -24.34
CA GLU A 346 -3.33 21.62 -24.63
C GLU A 346 -4.54 21.75 -23.69
N LYS A 347 -5.13 20.60 -23.32
CA LYS A 347 -6.17 20.48 -22.29
C LYS A 347 -5.78 19.38 -21.32
N THR A 348 -6.08 19.58 -20.02
CA THR A 348 -5.91 18.52 -19.02
C THR A 348 -6.93 17.42 -19.27
N LEU A 349 -6.45 16.19 -19.46
CA LEU A 349 -7.27 14.98 -19.60
C LEU A 349 -7.26 14.19 -18.29
N TYR A 350 -8.44 13.77 -17.88
CA TYR A 350 -8.63 12.89 -16.72
C TYR A 350 -8.85 11.46 -17.20
N LYS A 351 -8.07 10.51 -16.68
CA LYS A 351 -8.16 9.09 -17.02
C LYS A 351 -8.35 8.24 -15.78
N ILE A 352 -9.12 7.20 -15.88
CA ILE A 352 -9.18 6.16 -14.83
C ILE A 352 -7.89 5.37 -14.88
N THR A 353 -7.23 5.22 -13.75
CA THR A 353 -5.90 4.58 -13.63
C THR A 353 -5.94 3.07 -13.81
N ASP A 354 -7.03 2.43 -13.39
CA ASP A 354 -7.22 0.98 -13.45
C ASP A 354 -8.16 0.61 -14.60
N PRO A 355 -7.73 -0.18 -15.61
CA PRO A 355 -8.54 -0.52 -16.76
C PRO A 355 -9.79 -1.34 -16.40
N VAL A 356 -9.73 -2.18 -15.35
CA VAL A 356 -10.89 -2.97 -14.92
C VAL A 356 -11.92 -2.10 -14.22
N VAL A 357 -11.49 -1.10 -13.43
CA VAL A 357 -12.40 -0.09 -12.86
C VAL A 357 -13.18 0.61 -13.97
N LYS A 358 -12.51 0.99 -15.06
CA LYS A 358 -13.17 1.61 -16.22
C LYS A 358 -14.26 0.73 -16.81
N LYS A 359 -14.02 -0.59 -16.90
CA LYS A 359 -15.01 -1.58 -17.37
C LYS A 359 -16.19 -1.73 -16.41
N VAL A 360 -15.92 -1.87 -15.12
CA VAL A 360 -16.96 -2.01 -14.07
C VAL A 360 -17.90 -0.80 -14.03
N LEU A 361 -17.38 0.40 -14.31
CA LEU A 361 -18.18 1.64 -14.30
C LEU A 361 -19.04 1.81 -15.55
N ARG A 362 -18.70 1.12 -16.63
CA ARG A 362 -19.49 1.15 -17.90
C ARG A 362 -20.67 0.19 -17.90
N GLY A 363 -20.70 -0.78 -16.97
CA GLY A 363 -21.73 -1.83 -16.85
C GLY A 363 -21.27 -3.08 -17.46
#